data_da5c0ba807c7d5261e500e174defd880
#
_entry.id   da5c0ba807c7d5261e500e174defd880
#
_cell.length_a   1.000
_cell.length_b   1.000
_cell.length_c   1.000
_cell.angle_alpha   90.00
_cell.angle_beta   90.00
_cell.angle_gamma   90.00
#
_symmetry.space_group_name_H-M   'P 1'
#
loop_
_entity.id
_entity.type
_entity.pdbx_description
1 polymer ?
#
loop_
_entity_poly.entity_id
_entity_poly.type
_entity_poly.pdbx_seq_one_letter_code
_entity_poly.pdbx_strand_id
1 'polypeptide(L)'
;MPARHAVRPLDHLRLAAVNIDGVLLNDTFSPVIHRFVTSRGGVYDADVERAVFSQSRTVAARALGAAAGVDWTPEKVLEVYFEERAAYLAEHPLEVLPGAEQLLHRLRALGLRTVCYGGLDRSHFDTYLGRYAHLFDEPGYICTNDFRPGIHEIAVDTFGVDYDQAVFIDDVARVSEAARALRVPFIGHPSPFKYGFQAGLMREAGVRHLVGSLEEIGEELLRTLDGEAAAGLSWAA
;
A
#
# COMPACT_ATOMS: atom_id res chain seq x y z
N MET A 1 -17.72 -34.02 -14.88
CA MET A 1 -17.23 -32.71 -14.47
C MET A 1 -16.38 -32.95 -13.22
N PRO A 2 -15.10 -32.53 -13.16
CA PRO A 2 -14.33 -32.65 -11.94
C PRO A 2 -14.97 -31.75 -10.89
N ALA A 3 -15.16 -32.29 -9.67
CA ALA A 3 -15.64 -31.56 -8.53
C ALA A 3 -14.69 -30.36 -8.31
N ARG A 4 -15.23 -29.13 -8.33
CA ARG A 4 -14.49 -27.96 -7.84
C ARG A 4 -14.20 -28.23 -6.37
N HIS A 5 -12.96 -28.56 -6.04
CA HIS A 5 -12.57 -28.58 -4.63
C HIS A 5 -12.87 -27.20 -4.07
N ALA A 6 -13.79 -27.12 -3.11
CA ALA A 6 -14.06 -25.87 -2.40
C ALA A 6 -12.75 -25.45 -1.73
N VAL A 7 -12.30 -24.22 -2.03
CA VAL A 7 -11.11 -23.66 -1.39
C VAL A 7 -11.40 -23.55 0.11
N ARG A 8 -10.56 -24.15 0.94
CA ARG A 8 -10.71 -24.08 2.40
C ARG A 8 -10.36 -22.67 2.87
N PRO A 9 -11.21 -21.99 3.64
CA PRO A 9 -10.87 -20.71 4.26
C PRO A 9 -9.59 -20.78 5.11
N LEU A 10 -8.95 -19.64 5.35
CA LEU A 10 -7.86 -19.50 6.29
C LEU A 10 -8.36 -19.69 7.72
N ASP A 11 -7.50 -20.19 8.59
CA ASP A 11 -7.89 -20.58 9.94
C ASP A 11 -7.79 -19.41 10.95
N HIS A 12 -6.89 -18.44 10.72
CA HIS A 12 -6.59 -17.33 11.65
C HIS A 12 -6.88 -15.96 11.06
N LEU A 13 -6.35 -15.63 9.89
CA LEU A 13 -6.57 -14.35 9.22
C LEU A 13 -8.05 -14.14 8.86
N ARG A 14 -8.52 -12.88 9.00
CA ARG A 14 -9.93 -12.48 8.79
C ARG A 14 -10.08 -11.29 7.84
N LEU A 15 -9.05 -10.46 7.72
CA LEU A 15 -9.07 -9.21 6.95
C LEU A 15 -7.84 -9.12 6.07
N ALA A 16 -8.03 -8.67 4.83
CA ALA A 16 -6.97 -8.19 3.95
C ALA A 16 -7.22 -6.72 3.62
N ALA A 17 -6.33 -5.85 4.07
CA ALA A 17 -6.30 -4.44 3.71
C ALA A 17 -5.26 -4.24 2.60
N VAL A 18 -5.71 -3.73 1.44
CA VAL A 18 -4.89 -3.64 0.23
C VAL A 18 -4.75 -2.17 -0.18
N ASN A 19 -3.51 -1.69 -0.27
CA ASN A 19 -3.27 -0.32 -0.72
C ASN A 19 -3.70 -0.14 -2.18
N ILE A 20 -4.18 1.08 -2.49
CA ILE A 20 -4.65 1.40 -3.84
C ILE A 20 -3.48 1.71 -4.78
N ASP A 21 -2.68 2.73 -4.48
CA ASP A 21 -1.60 3.19 -5.36
C ASP A 21 -0.31 2.40 -5.09
N GLY A 22 0.32 1.86 -6.13
CA GLY A 22 1.50 1.00 -6.01
C GLY A 22 1.21 -0.49 -5.78
N VAL A 23 -0.04 -0.86 -5.44
CA VAL A 23 -0.48 -2.26 -5.24
C VAL A 23 -1.58 -2.65 -6.20
N LEU A 24 -2.77 -2.03 -6.11
CA LEU A 24 -3.87 -2.33 -7.05
C LEU A 24 -3.75 -1.53 -8.35
N LEU A 25 -3.22 -0.32 -8.26
CA LEU A 25 -2.87 0.55 -9.38
C LEU A 25 -1.35 0.68 -9.49
N ASN A 26 -0.87 0.98 -10.69
CA ASN A 26 0.54 1.28 -10.91
C ASN A 26 1.00 2.49 -10.07
N ASP A 27 2.28 2.47 -9.65
CA ASP A 27 2.88 3.56 -8.91
C ASP A 27 3.11 4.79 -9.82
N THR A 28 2.45 5.88 -9.50
CA THR A 28 2.63 7.18 -10.14
C THR A 28 3.17 8.24 -9.18
N PHE A 29 3.41 7.87 -7.92
CA PHE A 29 3.93 8.78 -6.91
C PHE A 29 5.46 8.82 -6.93
N SER A 30 6.12 7.67 -6.92
CA SER A 30 7.59 7.60 -6.89
C SER A 30 8.24 8.34 -8.06
N PRO A 31 7.81 8.16 -9.33
CA PRO A 31 8.41 8.90 -10.44
C PRO A 31 8.23 10.41 -10.34
N VAL A 32 7.06 10.86 -9.88
CA VAL A 32 6.78 12.31 -9.76
C VAL A 32 7.54 12.93 -8.61
N ILE A 33 7.61 12.27 -7.45
CA ILE A 33 8.40 12.73 -6.29
C ILE A 33 9.88 12.81 -6.67
N HIS A 34 10.41 11.75 -7.29
CA HIS A 34 11.79 11.73 -7.78
C HIS A 34 12.05 12.92 -8.72
N ARG A 35 11.19 13.14 -9.74
CA ARG A 35 11.33 14.23 -10.69
C ARG A 35 11.22 15.60 -10.00
N PHE A 36 10.28 15.76 -9.06
CA PHE A 36 10.10 17.00 -8.32
C PHE A 36 11.38 17.41 -7.58
N VAL A 37 12.05 16.46 -6.93
CA VAL A 37 13.30 16.70 -6.19
C VAL A 37 14.46 16.97 -7.18
N THR A 38 14.69 16.07 -8.12
CA THR A 38 15.90 16.09 -8.96
C THR A 38 15.89 17.20 -10.00
N SER A 39 14.72 17.58 -10.53
CA SER A 39 14.61 18.71 -11.48
C SER A 39 14.93 20.07 -10.85
N ARG A 40 14.88 20.15 -9.52
CA ARG A 40 15.24 21.34 -8.73
C ARG A 40 16.66 21.28 -8.15
N GLY A 41 17.44 20.26 -8.53
CA GLY A 41 18.82 20.07 -8.08
C GLY A 41 18.95 19.40 -6.72
N GLY A 42 17.86 18.91 -6.14
CA GLY A 42 17.88 18.12 -4.92
C GLY A 42 18.39 16.70 -5.15
N VAL A 43 18.78 16.05 -4.05
CA VAL A 43 19.19 14.64 -4.04
C VAL A 43 18.00 13.79 -3.60
N TYR A 44 17.67 12.78 -4.40
CA TYR A 44 16.63 11.80 -4.06
C TYR A 44 17.29 10.54 -3.51
N ASP A 45 16.99 10.20 -2.26
CA ASP A 45 17.57 9.08 -1.53
C ASP A 45 16.53 8.40 -0.62
N ALA A 46 16.98 7.41 0.15
CA ALA A 46 16.13 6.66 1.08
C ALA A 46 15.53 7.55 2.18
N ASP A 47 16.25 8.59 2.63
CA ASP A 47 15.77 9.48 3.68
C ASP A 47 14.62 10.36 3.17
N VAL A 48 14.69 10.80 1.90
CA VAL A 48 13.58 11.51 1.23
C VAL A 48 12.34 10.60 1.15
N GLU A 49 12.48 9.34 0.75
CA GLU A 49 11.35 8.41 0.72
C GLU A 49 10.74 8.21 2.10
N ARG A 50 11.55 7.98 3.15
CA ARG A 50 11.07 7.86 4.53
C ARG A 50 10.33 9.10 5.02
N ALA A 51 10.78 10.28 4.62
CA ALA A 51 10.19 11.54 5.06
C ALA A 51 8.90 11.92 4.32
N VAL A 52 8.71 11.42 3.09
CA VAL A 52 7.58 11.82 2.22
C VAL A 52 6.49 10.77 2.18
N PHE A 53 6.83 9.48 1.99
CA PHE A 53 5.82 8.45 1.76
C PHE A 53 5.03 8.10 3.03
N SER A 54 3.73 7.87 2.86
CA SER A 54 2.79 7.51 3.93
C SER A 54 2.78 8.48 5.12
N GLN A 55 3.01 9.77 4.84
CA GLN A 55 2.85 10.88 5.78
C GLN A 55 1.54 11.62 5.54
N SER A 56 1.10 12.43 6.52
CA SER A 56 0.05 13.41 6.26
C SER A 56 0.51 14.41 5.19
N ARG A 57 -0.42 14.91 4.38
CA ARG A 57 -0.10 15.81 3.24
C ARG A 57 0.81 16.97 3.62
N THR A 58 0.55 17.61 4.76
CA THR A 58 1.36 18.76 5.22
C THR A 58 2.78 18.34 5.60
N VAL A 59 2.96 17.19 6.25
CA VAL A 59 4.29 16.68 6.62
C VAL A 59 5.06 16.28 5.37
N ALA A 60 4.42 15.53 4.47
CA ALA A 60 5.01 15.13 3.18
C ALA A 60 5.44 16.35 2.36
N ALA A 61 4.60 17.39 2.28
CA ALA A 61 4.90 18.61 1.53
C ALA A 61 6.11 19.35 2.10
N ARG A 62 6.23 19.47 3.42
CA ARG A 62 7.42 20.09 4.05
C ARG A 62 8.69 19.33 3.71
N ALA A 63 8.64 17.99 3.85
CA ALA A 63 9.79 17.14 3.54
C ALA A 63 10.16 17.20 2.05
N LEU A 64 9.17 17.17 1.16
CA LEU A 64 9.36 17.26 -0.27
C LEU A 64 9.97 18.64 -0.68
N GLY A 65 9.45 19.73 -0.11
CA GLY A 65 9.99 21.08 -0.34
C GLY A 65 11.43 21.21 0.14
N ALA A 66 11.74 20.69 1.33
CA ALA A 66 13.10 20.68 1.86
C ALA A 66 14.06 19.85 0.98
N ALA A 67 13.65 18.65 0.55
CA ALA A 67 14.44 17.80 -0.35
C ALA A 67 14.69 18.45 -1.73
N ALA A 68 13.72 19.22 -2.22
CA ALA A 68 13.82 19.96 -3.47
C ALA A 68 14.59 21.32 -3.32
N GLY A 69 14.95 21.72 -2.09
CA GLY A 69 15.65 22.97 -1.83
C GLY A 69 14.80 24.22 -2.11
N VAL A 70 13.47 24.14 -1.99
CA VAL A 70 12.57 25.26 -2.25
C VAL A 70 12.05 25.86 -0.95
N ASP A 71 12.02 27.20 -0.87
CA ASP A 71 11.43 27.93 0.26
C ASP A 71 9.96 28.28 -0.04
N TRP A 72 9.15 27.22 -0.18
CA TRP A 72 7.71 27.34 -0.43
C TRP A 72 6.91 26.87 0.78
N THR A 73 5.68 27.42 0.93
CA THR A 73 4.76 26.88 1.92
C THR A 73 4.33 25.47 1.54
N PRO A 74 3.93 24.62 2.51
CA PRO A 74 3.44 23.27 2.23
C PRO A 74 2.30 23.24 1.19
N GLU A 75 1.42 24.24 1.23
CA GLU A 75 0.29 24.37 0.30
C GLU A 75 0.80 24.60 -1.13
N LYS A 76 1.84 25.46 -1.30
CA LYS A 76 2.43 25.71 -2.61
C LYS A 76 3.19 24.50 -3.14
N VAL A 77 3.87 23.74 -2.26
CA VAL A 77 4.51 22.47 -2.65
C VAL A 77 3.47 21.48 -3.16
N LEU A 78 2.34 21.32 -2.45
CA LEU A 78 1.26 20.43 -2.86
C LEU A 78 0.63 20.86 -4.18
N GLU A 79 0.34 22.14 -4.35
CA GLU A 79 -0.21 22.68 -5.59
C GLU A 79 0.67 22.29 -6.79
N VAL A 80 1.96 22.65 -6.75
CA VAL A 80 2.90 22.37 -7.83
C VAL A 80 3.10 20.86 -8.02
N TYR A 81 3.18 20.10 -6.93
CA TYR A 81 3.31 18.65 -7.01
C TYR A 81 2.12 18.00 -7.72
N PHE A 82 0.89 18.40 -7.40
CA PHE A 82 -0.29 17.83 -8.06
C PHE A 82 -0.45 18.31 -9.50
N GLU A 83 0.01 19.52 -9.84
CA GLU A 83 0.10 19.96 -11.24
C GLU A 83 1.10 19.10 -12.04
N GLU A 84 2.30 18.85 -11.49
CA GLU A 84 3.30 17.98 -12.12
C GLU A 84 2.82 16.53 -12.22
N ARG A 85 2.08 16.05 -11.20
CA ARG A 85 1.47 14.72 -11.23
C ARG A 85 0.39 14.64 -12.31
N ALA A 86 -0.45 15.65 -12.45
CA ALA A 86 -1.48 15.67 -13.49
C ALA A 86 -0.84 15.66 -14.90
N ALA A 87 0.23 16.43 -15.11
CA ALA A 87 0.99 16.40 -16.36
C ALA A 87 1.64 15.03 -16.63
N TYR A 88 2.19 14.39 -15.57
CA TYR A 88 2.75 13.04 -15.68
C TYR A 88 1.68 12.00 -16.05
N LEU A 89 0.49 12.07 -15.45
CA LEU A 89 -0.60 11.14 -15.71
C LEU A 89 -1.19 11.29 -17.13
N ALA A 90 -1.05 12.43 -17.77
CA ALA A 90 -1.45 12.61 -19.17
C ALA A 90 -0.60 11.76 -20.13
N GLU A 91 0.65 11.47 -19.77
CA GLU A 91 1.58 10.65 -20.56
C GLU A 91 1.68 9.21 -20.02
N HIS A 92 1.40 9.00 -18.74
CA HIS A 92 1.53 7.73 -18.02
C HIS A 92 0.24 7.48 -17.21
N PRO A 93 -0.82 6.98 -17.85
CA PRO A 93 -2.12 6.84 -17.20
C PRO A 93 -2.06 5.86 -16.04
N LEU A 94 -2.98 6.07 -15.08
CA LEU A 94 -3.23 5.09 -14.02
C LEU A 94 -3.91 3.87 -14.61
N GLU A 95 -3.37 2.71 -14.29
CA GLU A 95 -3.85 1.41 -14.74
C GLU A 95 -3.94 0.45 -13.57
N VAL A 96 -4.94 -0.44 -13.63
CA VAL A 96 -5.04 -1.56 -12.69
C VAL A 96 -3.91 -2.55 -12.98
N LEU A 97 -3.13 -2.89 -11.96
CA LEU A 97 -2.01 -3.81 -12.13
C LEU A 97 -2.47 -5.21 -12.53
N PRO A 98 -1.69 -5.91 -13.37
CA PRO A 98 -1.91 -7.33 -13.64
C PRO A 98 -2.02 -8.13 -12.35
N GLY A 99 -2.98 -9.03 -12.27
CA GLY A 99 -3.19 -9.86 -11.09
C GLY A 99 -4.05 -9.23 -9.98
N ALA A 100 -4.38 -7.93 -10.04
CA ALA A 100 -5.13 -7.24 -8.98
C ALA A 100 -6.54 -7.84 -8.77
N GLU A 101 -7.31 -8.02 -9.83
CA GLU A 101 -8.63 -8.66 -9.75
C GLU A 101 -8.54 -10.09 -9.24
N GLN A 102 -7.58 -10.88 -9.76
CA GLN A 102 -7.35 -12.27 -9.36
C GLN A 102 -6.93 -12.36 -7.88
N LEU A 103 -6.11 -11.42 -7.40
CA LEU A 103 -5.76 -11.33 -5.97
C LEU A 103 -7.01 -11.11 -5.11
N LEU A 104 -7.86 -10.13 -5.44
CA LEU A 104 -9.07 -9.85 -4.68
C LEU A 104 -10.01 -11.07 -4.64
N HIS A 105 -10.21 -11.73 -5.78
CA HIS A 105 -10.98 -12.99 -5.81
C HIS A 105 -10.38 -14.07 -4.94
N ARG A 106 -9.05 -14.23 -4.94
CA ARG A 106 -8.33 -15.22 -4.12
C ARG A 106 -8.48 -14.94 -2.63
N LEU A 107 -8.29 -13.68 -2.21
CA LEU A 107 -8.46 -13.28 -0.81
C LEU A 107 -9.86 -13.63 -0.31
N ARG A 108 -10.90 -13.29 -1.09
CA ARG A 108 -12.29 -13.60 -0.74
C ARG A 108 -12.59 -15.10 -0.77
N ALA A 109 -12.05 -15.86 -1.73
CA ALA A 109 -12.21 -17.32 -1.79
C ALA A 109 -11.60 -18.02 -0.58
N LEU A 110 -10.56 -17.43 0.03
CA LEU A 110 -9.93 -17.88 1.27
C LEU A 110 -10.64 -17.38 2.53
N GLY A 111 -11.80 -16.73 2.40
CA GLY A 111 -12.64 -16.31 3.52
C GLY A 111 -12.25 -14.99 4.17
N LEU A 112 -11.33 -14.23 3.58
CA LEU A 112 -10.97 -12.90 4.07
C LEU A 112 -12.02 -11.87 3.68
N ARG A 113 -12.36 -10.98 4.62
CA ARG A 113 -12.93 -9.68 4.27
C ARG A 113 -11.85 -8.86 3.59
N THR A 114 -12.23 -8.00 2.65
CA THR A 114 -11.29 -7.20 1.88
C THR A 114 -11.67 -5.73 1.92
N VAL A 115 -10.68 -4.86 2.08
CA VAL A 115 -10.85 -3.40 2.05
C VAL A 115 -9.71 -2.77 1.28
N CYS A 116 -10.00 -1.76 0.49
CA CYS A 116 -9.01 -0.91 -0.14
C CYS A 116 -8.71 0.30 0.74
N TYR A 117 -7.48 0.78 0.77
CA TYR A 117 -7.12 2.00 1.49
C TYR A 117 -6.06 2.81 0.74
N GLY A 118 -5.95 4.10 1.06
CA GLY A 118 -4.95 4.97 0.47
C GLY A 118 -5.04 6.41 0.96
N GLY A 119 -4.25 7.31 0.37
CA GLY A 119 -4.15 8.70 0.80
C GLY A 119 -4.95 9.70 -0.03
N LEU A 120 -5.55 9.29 -1.12
CA LEU A 120 -6.42 10.12 -1.94
C LEU A 120 -7.88 9.96 -1.54
N ASP A 121 -8.73 10.89 -1.98
CA ASP A 121 -10.14 10.89 -1.66
C ASP A 121 -10.87 9.70 -2.31
N ARG A 122 -12.05 9.34 -1.80
CA ARG A 122 -12.85 8.24 -2.30
C ARG A 122 -13.11 8.30 -3.82
N SER A 123 -13.21 9.49 -4.38
CA SER A 123 -13.38 9.67 -5.83
C SER A 123 -12.28 9.03 -6.67
N HIS A 124 -11.06 8.93 -6.11
CA HIS A 124 -9.95 8.20 -6.75
C HIS A 124 -10.25 6.71 -6.85
N PHE A 125 -10.69 6.08 -5.76
CA PHE A 125 -11.14 4.70 -5.76
C PHE A 125 -12.31 4.47 -6.72
N ASP A 126 -13.34 5.31 -6.65
CA ASP A 126 -14.54 5.17 -7.48
C ASP A 126 -14.21 5.27 -8.98
N THR A 127 -13.25 6.13 -9.35
CA THR A 127 -12.82 6.32 -10.73
C THR A 127 -12.07 5.10 -11.28
N TYR A 128 -11.12 4.56 -10.53
CA TYR A 128 -10.21 3.54 -11.07
C TYR A 128 -10.57 2.11 -10.67
N LEU A 129 -11.19 1.93 -9.51
CA LEU A 129 -11.57 0.63 -8.96
C LEU A 129 -13.07 0.43 -8.76
N GLY A 130 -13.91 1.41 -9.12
CA GLY A 130 -15.38 1.33 -8.94
C GLY A 130 -16.01 0.08 -9.54
N ARG A 131 -15.52 -0.40 -10.69
CA ARG A 131 -15.98 -1.66 -11.30
C ARG A 131 -15.71 -2.90 -10.44
N TYR A 132 -14.75 -2.82 -9.55
CA TYR A 132 -14.36 -3.88 -8.60
C TYR A 132 -14.91 -3.67 -7.19
N ALA A 133 -15.74 -2.63 -6.96
CA ALA A 133 -16.26 -2.29 -5.63
C ALA A 133 -16.95 -3.48 -4.95
N HIS A 134 -17.58 -4.36 -5.73
CA HIS A 134 -18.23 -5.57 -5.24
C HIS A 134 -17.29 -6.63 -4.65
N LEU A 135 -15.98 -6.47 -4.85
CA LEU A 135 -14.94 -7.32 -4.27
C LEU A 135 -14.45 -6.82 -2.91
N PHE A 136 -14.92 -5.67 -2.45
CA PHE A 136 -14.56 -5.10 -1.15
C PHE A 136 -15.76 -5.11 -0.20
N ASP A 137 -15.48 -5.35 1.08
CA ASP A 137 -16.48 -5.29 2.14
C ASP A 137 -16.62 -3.84 2.63
N GLU A 138 -17.83 -3.46 3.11
CA GLU A 138 -18.07 -2.10 3.59
C GLU A 138 -17.03 -1.67 4.64
N PRO A 139 -16.48 -0.46 4.50
CA PRO A 139 -16.92 0.65 3.65
C PRO A 139 -16.33 0.64 2.22
N GLY A 140 -15.67 -0.42 1.78
CA GLY A 140 -15.06 -0.61 0.47
C GLY A 140 -13.71 0.10 0.34
N TYR A 141 -13.65 1.39 0.63
CA TYR A 141 -12.44 2.21 0.60
C TYR A 141 -12.32 3.11 1.84
N ILE A 142 -11.10 3.19 2.39
CA ILE A 142 -10.77 4.04 3.53
C ILE A 142 -9.65 5.01 3.13
N CYS A 143 -9.96 6.32 3.16
CA CYS A 143 -8.97 7.37 3.03
C CYS A 143 -8.22 7.53 4.34
N THR A 144 -6.91 7.25 4.34
CA THR A 144 -6.08 7.27 5.56
C THR A 144 -5.28 8.58 5.72
N ASN A 145 -5.57 9.62 4.92
CA ASN A 145 -4.78 10.86 4.93
C ASN A 145 -4.64 11.49 6.32
N ASP A 146 -5.67 11.44 7.14
CA ASP A 146 -5.72 12.12 8.43
C ASP A 146 -5.17 11.28 9.60
N PHE A 147 -4.97 9.98 9.38
CA PHE A 147 -4.52 9.02 10.41
C PHE A 147 -3.51 7.99 9.88
N ARG A 148 -2.52 8.45 9.11
CA ARG A 148 -1.46 7.61 8.53
C ARG A 148 -0.63 6.85 9.58
N PRO A 149 -0.35 5.58 9.34
CA PRO A 149 -0.65 4.75 8.17
C PRO A 149 -2.05 4.11 8.20
N GLY A 150 -2.83 4.22 9.27
CA GLY A 150 -4.22 3.80 9.34
C GLY A 150 -4.46 2.33 9.72
N ILE A 151 -3.45 1.64 10.23
CA ILE A 151 -3.55 0.20 10.52
C ILE A 151 -4.55 -0.07 11.65
N HIS A 152 -4.50 0.71 12.75
CA HIS A 152 -5.41 0.56 13.87
C HIS A 152 -6.86 0.85 13.47
N GLU A 153 -7.06 1.98 12.82
CA GLU A 153 -8.38 2.47 12.40
C GLU A 153 -9.04 1.53 11.39
N ILE A 154 -8.24 0.88 10.54
CA ILE A 154 -8.75 -0.13 9.61
C ILE A 154 -9.05 -1.43 10.36
N ALA A 155 -8.06 -2.03 11.01
CA ALA A 155 -8.21 -3.37 11.59
C ALA A 155 -9.18 -3.38 12.78
N VAL A 156 -8.96 -2.49 13.75
CA VAL A 156 -9.68 -2.50 15.03
C VAL A 156 -10.97 -1.69 14.94
N ASP A 157 -10.88 -0.41 14.58
CA ASP A 157 -12.03 0.49 14.67
C ASP A 157 -13.10 0.17 13.60
N THR A 158 -12.66 -0.16 12.37
CA THR A 158 -13.59 -0.41 11.25
C THR A 158 -14.01 -1.87 11.19
N PHE A 159 -13.07 -2.80 11.28
CA PHE A 159 -13.35 -4.22 11.06
C PHE A 159 -13.46 -5.06 12.33
N GLY A 160 -13.08 -4.53 13.49
CA GLY A 160 -13.19 -5.21 14.78
C GLY A 160 -12.39 -6.52 14.84
N VAL A 161 -11.20 -6.55 14.20
CA VAL A 161 -10.31 -7.71 14.23
C VAL A 161 -9.05 -7.39 15.02
N ASP A 162 -8.44 -8.42 15.60
CA ASP A 162 -7.15 -8.29 16.25
C ASP A 162 -6.04 -8.04 15.22
N TYR A 163 -4.93 -7.47 15.64
CA TYR A 163 -3.82 -7.12 14.76
C TYR A 163 -3.25 -8.32 13.99
N ASP A 164 -3.14 -9.47 14.63
CA ASP A 164 -2.64 -10.71 14.04
C ASP A 164 -3.66 -11.38 13.11
N GLN A 165 -4.92 -10.92 13.09
CA GLN A 165 -5.97 -11.38 12.21
C GLN A 165 -6.12 -10.54 10.93
N ALA A 166 -5.35 -9.46 10.78
CA ALA A 166 -5.34 -8.63 9.58
C ALA A 166 -4.03 -8.78 8.82
N VAL A 167 -4.08 -8.87 7.50
CA VAL A 167 -2.91 -8.72 6.63
C VAL A 167 -2.99 -7.41 5.86
N PHE A 168 -1.89 -6.66 5.86
CA PHE A 168 -1.73 -5.46 5.05
C PHE A 168 -0.84 -5.76 3.85
N ILE A 169 -1.27 -5.32 2.66
CA ILE A 169 -0.53 -5.44 1.41
C ILE A 169 -0.24 -4.02 0.92
N ASP A 170 1.01 -3.61 0.95
CA ASP A 170 1.40 -2.22 0.71
C ASP A 170 2.77 -2.11 0.02
N ASP A 171 3.02 -1.01 -0.66
CA ASP A 171 4.27 -0.71 -1.38
C ASP A 171 5.22 0.20 -0.58
N VAL A 172 4.82 0.70 0.60
CA VAL A 172 5.56 1.70 1.38
C VAL A 172 6.15 1.12 2.66
N ALA A 173 7.46 1.25 2.83
CA ALA A 173 8.21 0.75 3.98
C ALA A 173 7.71 1.32 5.33
N ARG A 174 7.31 2.60 5.39
CA ARG A 174 6.76 3.20 6.59
C ARG A 174 5.49 2.49 7.09
N VAL A 175 4.67 1.97 6.19
CA VAL A 175 3.50 1.15 6.56
C VAL A 175 3.97 -0.17 7.16
N SER A 176 5.01 -0.79 6.57
CA SER A 176 5.59 -2.02 7.11
C SER A 176 6.22 -1.82 8.50
N GLU A 177 6.89 -0.69 8.74
CA GLU A 177 7.45 -0.34 10.05
C GLU A 177 6.35 -0.24 11.13
N ALA A 178 5.23 0.41 10.79
CA ALA A 178 4.08 0.50 11.67
C ALA A 178 3.38 -0.87 11.88
N ALA A 179 3.25 -1.66 10.83
CA ALA A 179 2.73 -3.02 10.92
C ALA A 179 3.60 -3.90 11.83
N ARG A 180 4.93 -3.80 11.72
CA ARG A 180 5.87 -4.50 12.62
C ARG A 180 5.68 -4.09 14.08
N ALA A 181 5.58 -2.78 14.34
CA ALA A 181 5.40 -2.27 15.70
C ALA A 181 4.13 -2.82 16.37
N LEU A 182 3.06 -3.04 15.59
CA LEU A 182 1.79 -3.61 16.02
C LEU A 182 1.71 -5.14 15.84
N ARG A 183 2.75 -5.78 15.30
CA ARG A 183 2.80 -7.21 14.94
C ARG A 183 1.72 -7.65 13.95
N VAL A 184 1.29 -6.74 13.08
CA VAL A 184 0.33 -7.02 12.02
C VAL A 184 1.02 -7.77 10.87
N PRO A 185 0.50 -8.90 10.40
CA PRO A 185 0.96 -9.58 9.17
C PRO A 185 1.04 -8.64 7.97
N PHE A 186 2.13 -8.74 7.20
CA PHE A 186 2.42 -7.81 6.12
C PHE A 186 3.01 -8.49 4.89
N ILE A 187 2.53 -8.10 3.72
CA ILE A 187 3.12 -8.45 2.42
C ILE A 187 3.56 -7.15 1.75
N GLY A 188 4.85 -7.03 1.47
CA GLY A 188 5.41 -5.89 0.75
C GLY A 188 5.36 -6.11 -0.76
N HIS A 189 4.81 -5.14 -1.49
CA HIS A 189 4.82 -5.08 -2.95
C HIS A 189 5.50 -3.77 -3.39
N PRO A 190 6.83 -3.63 -3.18
CA PRO A 190 7.51 -2.38 -3.47
C PRO A 190 7.48 -2.06 -4.97
N SER A 191 7.30 -0.79 -5.29
CA SER A 191 7.30 -0.30 -6.67
C SER A 191 8.56 -0.74 -7.44
N PRO A 192 8.45 -1.16 -8.71
CA PRO A 192 9.60 -1.48 -9.55
C PRO A 192 10.33 -0.23 -10.06
N PHE A 193 10.01 0.95 -9.56
CA PHE A 193 10.66 2.19 -9.97
C PHE A 193 12.17 2.14 -9.71
N LYS A 194 12.95 2.29 -10.77
CA LYS A 194 14.41 2.02 -10.74
C LYS A 194 15.22 2.87 -9.76
N TYR A 195 14.68 4.03 -9.37
CA TYR A 195 15.32 4.93 -8.39
C TYR A 195 14.68 4.85 -7.01
N GLY A 196 13.73 3.92 -6.80
CA GLY A 196 13.04 3.72 -5.53
C GLY A 196 13.87 2.94 -4.52
N PHE A 197 13.67 3.23 -3.24
CA PHE A 197 14.36 2.61 -2.12
C PHE A 197 13.45 1.71 -1.29
N GLN A 198 12.14 1.65 -1.58
CA GLN A 198 11.14 0.96 -0.76
C GLN A 198 11.49 -0.51 -0.51
N ALA A 199 11.97 -1.24 -1.53
CA ALA A 199 12.35 -2.65 -1.36
C ALA A 199 13.51 -2.84 -0.37
N GLY A 200 14.49 -1.93 -0.38
CA GLY A 200 15.60 -1.93 0.59
C GLY A 200 15.11 -1.62 2.00
N LEU A 201 14.33 -0.55 2.13
CA LEU A 201 13.76 -0.09 3.39
C LEU A 201 12.83 -1.14 4.03
N MET A 202 12.03 -1.87 3.24
CA MET A 202 11.20 -2.96 3.73
C MET A 202 12.03 -4.14 4.26
N ARG A 203 13.16 -4.48 3.61
CA ARG A 203 14.08 -5.50 4.13
C ARG A 203 14.70 -5.08 5.46
N GLU A 204 15.13 -3.82 5.58
CA GLU A 204 15.63 -3.24 6.84
C GLU A 204 14.56 -3.25 7.93
N ALA A 205 13.29 -3.00 7.59
CA ALA A 205 12.16 -3.12 8.50
C ALA A 205 11.85 -4.57 8.90
N GLY A 206 12.47 -5.57 8.28
CA GLY A 206 12.27 -6.99 8.60
C GLY A 206 11.05 -7.62 7.95
N VAL A 207 10.56 -7.07 6.82
CA VAL A 207 9.48 -7.67 6.03
C VAL A 207 9.94 -9.02 5.49
N ARG A 208 9.20 -10.09 5.80
CA ARG A 208 9.53 -11.46 5.39
C ARG A 208 9.04 -11.79 3.98
N HIS A 209 7.88 -11.27 3.62
CA HIS A 209 7.21 -11.57 2.37
C HIS A 209 7.24 -10.33 1.46
N LEU A 210 8.27 -10.25 0.61
CA LEU A 210 8.37 -9.25 -0.46
C LEU A 210 8.08 -9.93 -1.78
N VAL A 211 7.14 -9.38 -2.53
CA VAL A 211 6.74 -9.89 -3.85
C VAL A 211 7.01 -8.85 -4.93
N GLY A 212 7.36 -9.31 -6.13
CA GLY A 212 7.55 -8.46 -7.31
C GLY A 212 6.31 -8.34 -8.17
N SER A 213 5.31 -9.21 -7.95
CA SER A 213 4.02 -9.15 -8.63
C SER A 213 2.89 -9.65 -7.73
N LEU A 214 1.66 -9.22 -8.02
CA LEU A 214 0.46 -9.66 -7.29
C LEU A 214 0.12 -11.14 -7.53
N GLU A 215 0.64 -11.72 -8.59
CA GLU A 215 0.48 -13.15 -8.90
C GLU A 215 1.24 -14.04 -7.91
N GLU A 216 2.35 -13.53 -7.34
CA GLU A 216 3.12 -14.22 -6.30
C GLU A 216 2.35 -14.34 -4.98
N ILE A 217 1.34 -13.48 -4.74
CA ILE A 217 0.46 -13.60 -3.57
C ILE A 217 -0.54 -14.73 -3.83
N GLY A 218 -0.01 -15.94 -3.95
CA GLY A 218 -0.76 -17.17 -4.18
C GLY A 218 -1.40 -17.72 -2.90
N GLU A 219 -2.21 -18.78 -3.05
CA GLU A 219 -2.82 -19.49 -1.90
C GLU A 219 -1.75 -20.02 -0.93
N GLU A 220 -0.63 -20.52 -1.45
CA GLU A 220 0.47 -21.07 -0.64
C GLU A 220 1.07 -19.99 0.28
N LEU A 221 1.39 -18.81 -0.26
CA LEU A 221 1.90 -17.69 0.52
C LEU A 221 0.89 -17.25 1.59
N LEU A 222 -0.40 -17.12 1.23
CA LEU A 222 -1.45 -16.71 2.16
C LEU A 222 -1.66 -17.73 3.28
N ARG A 223 -1.54 -19.02 3.02
CA ARG A 223 -1.60 -20.08 4.05
C ARG A 223 -0.36 -20.09 4.94
N THR A 224 0.81 -19.84 4.37
CA THR A 224 2.05 -19.67 5.13
C THR A 224 1.92 -18.50 6.10
N LEU A 225 1.46 -17.35 5.61
CA LEU A 225 1.26 -16.16 6.43
C LEU A 225 0.18 -16.37 7.52
N ASP A 226 -0.90 -17.10 7.21
CA ASP A 226 -1.94 -17.47 8.17
C ASP A 226 -1.37 -18.28 9.35
N GLY A 227 -0.52 -19.28 9.04
CA GLY A 227 0.18 -20.06 10.06
C GLY A 227 1.20 -19.26 10.86
N GLU A 228 1.94 -18.37 10.20
CA GLU A 228 2.89 -17.46 10.88
C GLU A 228 2.18 -16.47 11.79
N ALA A 229 1.03 -15.91 11.35
CA ALA A 229 0.21 -15.01 12.13
C ALA A 229 -0.30 -15.71 13.40
N ALA A 230 -0.89 -16.91 13.26
CA ALA A 230 -1.34 -17.72 14.39
C ALA A 230 -0.23 -18.07 15.39
N ALA A 231 1.00 -18.20 14.92
CA ALA A 231 2.16 -18.50 15.75
C ALA A 231 2.90 -17.25 16.30
N GLY A 232 2.48 -16.02 15.92
CA GLY A 232 3.16 -14.78 16.27
C GLY A 232 4.50 -14.57 15.58
N LEU A 233 4.72 -15.20 14.42
CA LEU A 233 5.98 -15.26 13.67
C LEU A 233 5.96 -14.45 12.35
N SER A 234 5.05 -13.53 12.17
CA SER A 234 4.86 -12.77 10.93
C SER A 234 6.04 -11.86 10.56
N TRP A 235 6.98 -11.63 11.47
CA TRP A 235 8.12 -10.75 11.26
C TRP A 235 9.46 -11.46 11.46
N ALA A 236 10.49 -11.00 10.74
CA ALA A 236 11.86 -11.45 10.99
C ALA A 236 12.31 -11.04 12.41
N ALA A 237 13.11 -11.89 13.01
CA ALA A 237 13.67 -11.68 14.37
C ALA A 237 14.66 -10.51 14.39
#